data_4560dd0a49bb103b0f3781f3b8d64438
#
_entry.id   4560dd0a49bb103b0f3781f3b8d64438
#
_cell.length_a   1.000
_cell.length_b   1.000
_cell.length_c   1.000
_cell.angle_alpha   90.00
_cell.angle_beta   90.00
_cell.angle_gamma   90.00
#
_symmetry.space_group_name_H-M   'P 1'
#
loop_
_entity.id
_entity.type
_entity.pdbx_description
1 polymer ?
#
loop_
_entity_poly.entity_id
_entity_poly.type
_entity_poly.pdbx_seq_one_letter_code
_entity_poly.pdbx_strand_id
1 'polypeptide(L)'
;MKITPLLLIGPLLIAGCAGQRVEHPLAREIRRTGVQPEFFRIEDKDAEMHRAVKEARKTVGAFIAALKSPAKGQHDFEVKKPFVKDGEVEHLWLSEVKFSGNRFHGLVDNHPRKIKGLKFGDRVSVNPDEISDWAFVDHGKLVGGYTIRALSLSLSPERRKSFENETKVRIDTQ
;
A
#
# COMPACT_ATOMS: atom_id res chain seq x y z
N MET A 1 -64.52 -26.89 0.83
CA MET A 1 -63.64 -25.95 0.06
C MET A 1 -62.61 -25.39 1.01
N LYS A 2 -61.38 -25.90 0.96
CA LYS A 2 -60.26 -25.44 1.82
C LYS A 2 -59.33 -24.59 0.94
N ILE A 3 -59.23 -23.31 1.28
CA ILE A 3 -58.35 -22.34 0.60
C ILE A 3 -57.02 -22.34 1.33
N THR A 4 -55.95 -22.77 0.65
CA THR A 4 -54.59 -22.75 1.15
C THR A 4 -53.94 -21.39 0.80
N PRO A 5 -53.36 -20.66 1.73
CA PRO A 5 -52.64 -19.41 1.39
C PRO A 5 -51.29 -19.73 0.79
N LEU A 6 -50.99 -19.14 -0.35
CA LEU A 6 -49.73 -19.16 -1.07
C LEU A 6 -48.74 -18.20 -0.37
N LEU A 7 -47.71 -18.77 0.23
CA LEU A 7 -46.58 -17.98 0.81
C LEU A 7 -45.71 -17.49 -0.33
N LEU A 8 -45.72 -16.19 -0.58
CA LEU A 8 -44.78 -15.48 -1.43
C LEU A 8 -43.46 -15.30 -0.67
N ILE A 9 -42.48 -16.14 -0.99
CA ILE A 9 -41.08 -15.93 -0.54
C ILE A 9 -40.44 -14.91 -1.49
N GLY A 10 -40.35 -13.65 -1.03
CA GLY A 10 -39.62 -12.62 -1.73
C GLY A 10 -38.10 -12.89 -1.65
N PRO A 11 -37.33 -12.55 -2.70
CA PRO A 11 -35.88 -12.73 -2.65
C PRO A 11 -35.25 -11.74 -1.65
N LEU A 12 -34.55 -12.32 -0.69
CA LEU A 12 -33.71 -11.58 0.26
C LEU A 12 -32.53 -10.98 -0.51
N LEU A 13 -32.61 -9.70 -0.84
CA LEU A 13 -31.49 -8.92 -1.36
C LEU A 13 -30.43 -8.82 -0.27
N ILE A 14 -29.42 -9.68 -0.34
CA ILE A 14 -28.18 -9.50 0.43
C ILE A 14 -27.49 -8.29 -0.18
N ALA A 15 -27.70 -7.11 0.41
CA ALA A 15 -26.88 -5.94 0.17
C ALA A 15 -25.46 -6.27 0.64
N GLY A 16 -24.61 -6.70 -0.29
CA GLY A 16 -23.18 -6.85 -0.05
C GLY A 16 -22.65 -5.47 0.35
N CYS A 17 -22.23 -5.31 1.60
CA CYS A 17 -21.38 -4.20 2.00
C CYS A 17 -20.12 -4.25 1.13
N ALA A 18 -20.12 -3.46 0.06
CA ALA A 18 -18.88 -3.11 -0.63
C ALA A 18 -18.06 -2.29 0.38
N GLY A 19 -17.18 -2.97 1.12
CA GLY A 19 -16.24 -2.31 2.02
C GLY A 19 -15.52 -1.23 1.22
N GLN A 20 -15.62 0.01 1.66
CA GLN A 20 -14.86 1.10 1.06
C GLN A 20 -13.39 0.72 1.16
N ARG A 21 -12.73 0.50 0.01
CA ARG A 21 -11.28 0.32 -0.04
C ARG A 21 -10.63 1.57 0.53
N VAL A 22 -9.92 1.41 1.63
CA VAL A 22 -9.07 2.46 2.17
C VAL A 22 -7.82 2.47 1.29
N GLU A 23 -7.67 3.52 0.48
CA GLU A 23 -6.47 3.73 -0.33
C GLU A 23 -5.28 4.11 0.55
N HIS A 24 -4.07 3.73 0.08
CA HIS A 24 -2.84 4.25 0.66
C HIS A 24 -2.91 5.79 0.74
N PRO A 25 -2.51 6.42 1.85
CA PRO A 25 -2.60 7.88 2.02
C PRO A 25 -1.96 8.66 0.86
N LEU A 26 -0.81 8.18 0.34
CA LEU A 26 -0.15 8.78 -0.84
C LEU A 26 -0.97 8.59 -2.12
N ALA A 27 -1.58 7.42 -2.34
CA ALA A 27 -2.41 7.17 -3.52
C ALA A 27 -3.66 8.06 -3.50
N ARG A 28 -4.25 8.26 -2.31
CA ARG A 28 -5.37 9.18 -2.10
C ARG A 28 -5.00 10.62 -2.43
N GLU A 29 -3.82 11.08 -2.01
CA GLU A 29 -3.34 12.43 -2.30
C GLU A 29 -3.11 12.64 -3.80
N ILE A 30 -2.49 11.70 -4.49
CA ILE A 30 -2.29 11.75 -5.94
C ILE A 30 -3.63 11.83 -6.69
N ARG A 31 -4.64 11.09 -6.23
CA ARG A 31 -5.97 11.14 -6.84
C ARG A 31 -6.65 12.48 -6.61
N ARG A 32 -6.51 13.07 -5.42
CA ARG A 32 -7.13 14.34 -5.06
C ARG A 32 -6.53 15.52 -5.81
N THR A 33 -5.22 15.56 -5.95
CA THR A 33 -4.51 16.72 -6.52
C THR A 33 -4.21 16.58 -8.02
N GLY A 34 -4.24 15.35 -8.55
CA GLY A 34 -3.76 15.05 -9.91
C GLY A 34 -2.25 15.26 -10.09
N VAL A 35 -1.59 15.76 -9.04
CA VAL A 35 -0.16 16.03 -9.02
C VAL A 35 0.52 14.87 -8.30
N GLN A 36 1.39 14.16 -9.00
CA GLN A 36 2.34 13.30 -8.30
C GLN A 36 3.29 14.22 -7.54
N PRO A 37 3.42 14.08 -6.23
CA PRO A 37 4.51 14.74 -5.53
C PRO A 37 5.82 14.44 -6.26
N GLU A 38 6.73 15.40 -6.31
CA GLU A 38 8.08 15.25 -6.91
C GLU A 38 8.86 14.04 -6.36
N PHE A 39 8.42 13.48 -5.26
CA PHE A 39 8.88 12.22 -4.66
C PHE A 39 9.03 11.04 -5.62
N PHE A 40 8.22 10.96 -6.67
CA PHE A 40 8.27 9.83 -7.59
C PHE A 40 9.30 9.99 -8.70
N ARG A 41 10.03 11.13 -8.73
CA ARG A 41 11.06 11.41 -9.72
C ARG A 41 12.48 11.11 -9.27
N ILE A 42 12.68 10.66 -8.01
CA ILE A 42 14.00 10.26 -7.56
C ILE A 42 14.37 8.99 -8.29
N GLU A 43 15.35 9.12 -9.16
CA GLU A 43 15.84 8.03 -10.01
C GLU A 43 16.43 6.89 -9.15
N ASP A 44 16.40 5.66 -9.68
CA ASP A 44 16.99 4.45 -9.08
C ASP A 44 18.50 4.57 -8.76
N LYS A 45 19.11 5.71 -9.03
CA LYS A 45 20.54 6.00 -8.83
C LYS A 45 20.88 6.63 -7.49
N ASP A 46 19.89 6.97 -6.65
CA ASP A 46 20.13 7.55 -5.35
C ASP A 46 20.64 6.48 -4.36
N ALA A 47 21.87 6.68 -3.85
CA ALA A 47 22.48 5.78 -2.86
C ALA A 47 21.64 5.64 -1.58
N GLU A 48 20.89 6.68 -1.21
CA GLU A 48 19.95 6.68 -0.09
C GLU A 48 18.77 5.74 -0.34
N MET A 49 18.19 5.79 -1.54
CA MET A 49 17.11 4.91 -1.95
C MET A 49 17.55 3.43 -1.98
N HIS A 50 18.75 3.15 -2.48
CA HIS A 50 19.31 1.80 -2.46
C HIS A 50 19.50 1.27 -1.04
N ARG A 51 19.96 2.12 -0.10
CA ARG A 51 20.07 1.76 1.32
C ARG A 51 18.69 1.46 1.92
N ALA A 52 17.70 2.30 1.63
CA ALA A 52 16.33 2.11 2.07
C ALA A 52 15.75 0.77 1.62
N VAL A 53 15.89 0.41 0.34
CA VAL A 53 15.46 -0.88 -0.20
C VAL A 53 16.17 -2.04 0.48
N LYS A 54 17.49 -1.92 0.73
CA LYS A 54 18.26 -2.96 1.42
C LYS A 54 17.78 -3.18 2.86
N GLU A 55 17.51 -2.11 3.60
CA GLU A 55 16.98 -2.20 4.96
C GLU A 55 15.55 -2.76 4.99
N ALA A 56 14.71 -2.39 4.04
CA ALA A 56 13.38 -2.97 3.90
C ALA A 56 13.44 -4.50 3.75
N ARG A 57 14.30 -5.01 2.86
CA ARG A 57 14.49 -6.45 2.67
C ARG A 57 15.07 -7.16 3.89
N LYS A 58 16.04 -6.53 4.56
CA LYS A 58 16.66 -7.09 5.77
C LYS A 58 15.66 -7.25 6.92
N THR A 59 14.69 -6.35 7.01
CA THR A 59 13.71 -6.29 8.10
C THR A 59 12.36 -6.89 7.76
N VAL A 60 12.17 -7.43 6.56
CA VAL A 60 10.89 -7.98 6.08
C VAL A 60 10.33 -9.09 6.98
N GLY A 61 11.17 -9.81 7.69
CA GLY A 61 10.75 -10.83 8.66
C GLY A 61 9.91 -10.25 9.79
N ALA A 62 10.25 -9.05 10.29
CA ALA A 62 9.47 -8.35 11.31
C ALA A 62 8.09 -7.94 10.77
N PHE A 63 8.03 -7.44 9.53
CA PHE A 63 6.78 -7.14 8.86
C PHE A 63 5.88 -8.38 8.70
N ILE A 64 6.45 -9.51 8.25
CA ILE A 64 5.70 -10.77 8.11
C ILE A 64 5.12 -11.22 9.45
N ALA A 65 5.89 -11.09 10.55
CA ALA A 65 5.43 -11.44 11.89
C ALA A 65 4.24 -10.55 12.32
N ALA A 66 4.35 -9.22 12.16
CA ALA A 66 3.29 -8.28 12.46
C ALA A 66 2.04 -8.51 11.58
N LEU A 67 2.22 -8.74 10.27
CA LEU A 67 1.13 -9.00 9.33
C LEU A 67 0.33 -10.27 9.68
N LYS A 68 1.01 -11.33 10.16
CA LYS A 68 0.37 -12.59 10.56
C LYS A 68 -0.41 -12.49 11.88
N SER A 69 0.00 -11.61 12.78
CA SER A 69 -0.60 -11.41 14.10
C SER A 69 -0.57 -9.93 14.47
N PRO A 70 -1.42 -9.10 13.83
CA PRO A 70 -1.42 -7.67 14.10
C PRO A 70 -1.77 -7.37 15.55
N ALA A 71 -0.98 -6.53 16.21
CA ALA A 71 -1.30 -6.01 17.53
C ALA A 71 -2.40 -4.94 17.42
N LYS A 72 -3.06 -4.65 18.54
CA LYS A 72 -4.07 -3.58 18.61
C LYS A 72 -3.44 -2.26 18.20
N GLY A 73 -4.06 -1.55 17.24
CA GLY A 73 -3.57 -0.28 16.71
C GLY A 73 -2.66 -0.42 15.48
N GLN A 74 -2.35 -1.65 15.05
CA GLN A 74 -1.62 -1.91 13.80
C GLN A 74 -2.60 -2.13 12.64
N HIS A 75 -2.41 -1.38 11.57
CA HIS A 75 -3.27 -1.41 10.38
C HIS A 75 -2.52 -0.93 9.14
N ASP A 76 -3.17 -0.93 7.96
CA ASP A 76 -2.63 -0.48 6.67
C ASP A 76 -1.30 -1.15 6.32
N PHE A 77 -1.31 -2.49 6.35
CA PHE A 77 -0.15 -3.30 5.96
C PHE A 77 0.01 -3.30 4.45
N GLU A 78 1.18 -2.86 3.98
CA GLU A 78 1.47 -2.69 2.57
C GLU A 78 2.88 -3.16 2.22
N VAL A 79 3.06 -3.59 0.98
CA VAL A 79 4.38 -3.86 0.40
C VAL A 79 4.55 -3.10 -0.90
N LYS A 80 5.76 -2.67 -1.20
CA LYS A 80 6.12 -2.00 -2.44
C LYS A 80 7.01 -2.91 -3.27
N LYS A 81 6.75 -2.99 -4.57
CA LYS A 81 7.60 -3.78 -5.47
C LYS A 81 7.90 -3.03 -6.77
N PRO A 82 9.06 -3.26 -7.39
CA PRO A 82 9.31 -2.85 -8.76
C PRO A 82 8.50 -3.73 -9.73
N PHE A 83 7.85 -3.07 -10.68
CA PHE A 83 7.29 -3.70 -11.87
C PHE A 83 8.18 -3.32 -13.04
N VAL A 84 8.54 -4.30 -13.84
CA VAL A 84 9.42 -4.11 -15.00
C VAL A 84 8.69 -4.59 -16.25
N LYS A 85 8.57 -3.72 -17.25
CA LYS A 85 7.97 -4.06 -18.54
C LYS A 85 8.50 -3.13 -19.64
N ASP A 86 8.84 -3.69 -20.77
CA ASP A 86 9.31 -2.95 -21.96
C ASP A 86 10.46 -1.97 -21.67
N GLY A 87 11.37 -2.34 -20.73
CA GLY A 87 12.49 -1.50 -20.29
C GLY A 87 12.11 -0.41 -19.26
N GLU A 88 10.83 -0.25 -18.96
CA GLU A 88 10.38 0.68 -17.92
C GLU A 88 10.33 -0.01 -16.55
N VAL A 89 10.65 0.78 -15.52
CA VAL A 89 10.54 0.36 -14.12
C VAL A 89 9.63 1.31 -13.38
N GLU A 90 8.70 0.77 -12.60
CA GLU A 90 7.82 1.55 -11.74
C GLU A 90 7.61 0.83 -10.41
N HIS A 91 7.87 1.52 -9.30
CA HIS A 91 7.68 0.98 -7.96
C HIS A 91 6.28 1.31 -7.45
N LEU A 92 5.45 0.29 -7.24
CA LEU A 92 4.06 0.46 -6.83
C LEU A 92 3.79 -0.23 -5.50
N TRP A 93 2.92 0.38 -4.69
CA TRP A 93 2.43 -0.19 -3.45
C TRP A 93 1.34 -1.22 -3.71
N LEU A 94 1.29 -2.22 -2.87
CA LEU A 94 0.23 -3.22 -2.81
C LEU A 94 -0.45 -3.13 -1.46
N SER A 95 -1.76 -2.96 -1.45
CA SER A 95 -2.61 -3.00 -0.26
C SER A 95 -3.32 -4.34 -0.10
N GLU A 96 -4.12 -4.49 0.96
CA GLU A 96 -4.83 -5.73 1.31
C GLU A 96 -3.89 -6.95 1.36
N VAL A 97 -2.68 -6.74 1.85
CA VAL A 97 -1.60 -7.72 1.79
C VAL A 97 -1.90 -8.92 2.69
N LYS A 98 -1.69 -10.11 2.15
CA LYS A 98 -1.68 -11.39 2.88
C LYS A 98 -0.38 -12.11 2.61
N PHE A 99 0.08 -12.92 3.57
CA PHE A 99 1.28 -13.74 3.40
C PHE A 99 0.91 -15.22 3.48
N SER A 100 1.10 -15.93 2.37
CA SER A 100 0.87 -17.38 2.27
C SER A 100 1.76 -17.99 1.19
N GLY A 101 2.11 -19.26 1.32
CA GLY A 101 2.99 -19.94 0.36
C GLY A 101 4.35 -19.24 0.18
N ASN A 102 4.89 -18.63 1.26
CA ASN A 102 6.12 -17.84 1.25
C ASN A 102 6.10 -16.63 0.28
N ARG A 103 4.91 -16.11 -0.02
CA ARG A 103 4.71 -14.94 -0.89
C ARG A 103 3.74 -13.95 -0.28
N PHE A 104 3.92 -12.69 -0.59
CA PHE A 104 2.88 -11.68 -0.40
C PHE A 104 1.88 -11.73 -1.55
N HIS A 105 0.61 -11.54 -1.24
CA HIS A 105 -0.49 -11.38 -2.20
C HIS A 105 -1.21 -10.09 -1.83
N GLY A 106 -1.41 -9.21 -2.78
CA GLY A 106 -2.06 -7.92 -2.55
C GLY A 106 -2.67 -7.35 -3.82
N LEU A 107 -3.20 -6.15 -3.71
CA LEU A 107 -3.80 -5.40 -4.80
C LEU A 107 -2.94 -4.18 -5.12
N VAL A 108 -2.72 -3.90 -6.39
CA VAL A 108 -2.02 -2.68 -6.82
C VAL A 108 -2.79 -1.46 -6.32
N ASP A 109 -2.15 -0.63 -5.49
CA ASP A 109 -2.77 0.52 -4.81
C ASP A 109 -2.27 1.89 -5.33
N ASN A 110 -1.71 1.90 -6.51
CA ASN A 110 -1.35 3.09 -7.26
C ASN A 110 -1.93 3.00 -8.67
N HIS A 111 -2.06 4.14 -9.34
CA HIS A 111 -2.36 4.17 -10.77
C HIS A 111 -1.06 4.04 -11.57
N PRO A 112 -0.79 2.89 -12.23
CA PRO A 112 0.41 2.70 -13.01
C PRO A 112 0.48 3.71 -14.16
N ARG A 113 1.67 4.26 -14.39
CA ARG A 113 1.92 5.24 -15.47
C ARG A 113 2.82 4.68 -16.55
N LYS A 114 3.82 3.90 -16.15
CA LYS A 114 4.83 3.35 -17.06
C LYS A 114 4.50 1.91 -17.47
N ILE A 115 3.87 1.15 -16.60
CA ILE A 115 3.61 -0.28 -16.82
C ILE A 115 2.29 -0.49 -17.53
N LYS A 116 2.33 -0.55 -18.86
CA LYS A 116 1.15 -0.77 -19.70
C LYS A 116 0.45 -2.10 -19.37
N GLY A 117 -0.87 -2.05 -19.23
CA GLY A 117 -1.72 -3.21 -18.96
C GLY A 117 -1.90 -3.54 -17.48
N LEU A 118 -1.08 -2.98 -16.58
CA LEU A 118 -1.29 -3.06 -15.14
C LEU A 118 -2.26 -1.95 -14.71
N LYS A 119 -3.16 -2.27 -13.77
CA LYS A 119 -4.21 -1.34 -13.31
C LYS A 119 -4.27 -1.30 -11.79
N PHE A 120 -4.79 -0.21 -11.27
CA PHE A 120 -5.22 -0.11 -9.88
C PHE A 120 -6.20 -1.26 -9.55
N GLY A 121 -5.96 -1.95 -8.44
CA GLY A 121 -6.78 -3.07 -7.97
C GLY A 121 -6.40 -4.43 -8.58
N ASP A 122 -5.44 -4.51 -9.50
CA ASP A 122 -4.97 -5.80 -10.02
C ASP A 122 -4.34 -6.64 -8.90
N ARG A 123 -4.62 -7.94 -8.91
CA ARG A 123 -4.05 -8.89 -7.96
C ARG A 123 -2.63 -9.24 -8.35
N VAL A 124 -1.72 -9.14 -7.40
CA VAL A 124 -0.29 -9.39 -7.60
C VAL A 124 0.27 -10.24 -6.48
N SER A 125 1.24 -11.10 -6.84
CA SER A 125 2.08 -11.82 -5.87
C SER A 125 3.53 -11.37 -6.00
N VAL A 126 4.23 -11.31 -4.84
CA VAL A 126 5.63 -10.91 -4.79
C VAL A 126 6.39 -11.73 -3.73
N ASN A 127 7.63 -12.12 -4.04
CA ASN A 127 8.49 -12.75 -3.05
C ASN A 127 9.04 -11.71 -2.06
N PRO A 128 9.36 -12.09 -0.82
CA PRO A 128 9.93 -11.16 0.16
C PRO A 128 11.25 -10.50 -0.25
N ASP A 129 12.04 -11.15 -1.09
CA ASP A 129 13.31 -10.64 -1.63
C ASP A 129 13.15 -9.69 -2.83
N GLU A 130 11.97 -9.69 -3.45
CA GLU A 130 11.65 -8.83 -4.60
C GLU A 130 11.04 -7.48 -4.19
N ILE A 131 10.67 -7.30 -2.92
CA ILE A 131 10.08 -6.03 -2.48
C ILE A 131 11.12 -4.91 -2.50
N SER A 132 10.65 -3.69 -2.68
CA SER A 132 11.46 -2.48 -2.51
C SER A 132 11.16 -1.73 -1.21
N ASP A 133 10.03 -2.01 -0.58
CA ASP A 133 9.66 -1.48 0.73
C ASP A 133 8.52 -2.29 1.35
N TRP A 134 8.27 -2.06 2.63
CA TRP A 134 7.08 -2.47 3.34
C TRP A 134 6.74 -1.43 4.40
N ALA A 135 5.46 -1.31 4.73
CA ALA A 135 5.00 -0.36 5.74
C ALA A 135 3.73 -0.87 6.43
N PHE A 136 3.50 -0.41 7.63
CA PHE A 136 2.21 -0.42 8.31
C PHE A 136 2.13 0.76 9.29
N VAL A 137 0.93 1.07 9.75
CA VAL A 137 0.70 2.09 10.77
C VAL A 137 0.55 1.42 12.13
N ASP A 138 1.24 1.93 13.14
CA ASP A 138 1.11 1.53 14.53
C ASP A 138 0.81 2.76 15.40
N HIS A 139 -0.40 2.83 15.96
CA HIS A 139 -0.86 3.98 16.77
C HIS A 139 -0.57 5.34 16.09
N GLY A 140 -0.83 5.45 14.78
CA GLY A 140 -0.62 6.66 13.99
C GLY A 140 0.84 6.96 13.64
N LYS A 141 1.76 6.01 13.85
CA LYS A 141 3.17 6.11 13.42
C LYS A 141 3.45 5.16 12.28
N LEU A 142 4.25 5.62 11.33
CA LEU A 142 4.75 4.77 10.24
C LEU A 142 5.80 3.80 10.79
N VAL A 143 5.60 2.52 10.57
CA VAL A 143 6.59 1.46 10.81
C VAL A 143 7.05 0.92 9.46
N GLY A 144 8.36 0.69 9.29
CA GLY A 144 8.92 0.46 7.96
C GLY A 144 8.91 1.75 7.13
N GLY A 145 8.49 1.68 5.86
CA GLY A 145 8.43 2.84 4.99
C GLY A 145 9.80 3.48 4.74
N TYR A 146 10.82 2.66 4.55
CA TYR A 146 12.21 3.10 4.41
C TYR A 146 12.38 4.03 3.21
N THR A 147 11.74 3.71 2.08
CA THR A 147 11.76 4.57 0.89
C THR A 147 10.96 5.86 1.10
N ILE A 148 9.89 5.83 1.90
CA ILE A 148 9.14 7.02 2.29
C ILE A 148 10.01 7.93 3.15
N ARG A 149 10.74 7.37 4.12
CA ARG A 149 11.67 8.14 4.98
C ARG A 149 12.81 8.75 4.18
N ALA A 150 13.44 7.98 3.29
CA ALA A 150 14.49 8.49 2.41
C ALA A 150 14.00 9.67 1.57
N LEU A 151 12.79 9.55 0.99
CA LEU A 151 12.15 10.63 0.24
C LEU A 151 11.84 11.84 1.14
N SER A 152 11.34 11.61 2.36
CA SER A 152 10.95 12.69 3.27
C SER A 152 12.12 13.57 3.70
N LEU A 153 13.35 13.04 3.70
CA LEU A 153 14.56 13.81 3.99
C LEU A 153 14.86 14.86 2.91
N SER A 154 14.46 14.61 1.67
CA SER A 154 14.62 15.58 0.56
C SER A 154 13.54 16.67 0.53
N LEU A 155 12.54 16.59 1.41
CA LEU A 155 11.48 17.58 1.49
C LEU A 155 11.81 18.76 2.42
N SER A 156 11.22 19.91 2.10
CA SER A 156 11.18 21.00 3.07
C SER A 156 10.36 20.59 4.31
N PRO A 157 10.67 21.19 5.48
CA PRO A 157 9.94 20.92 6.71
C PRO A 157 8.41 21.14 6.56
N GLU A 158 8.01 22.17 5.80
CA GLU A 158 6.62 22.52 5.55
C GLU A 158 5.90 21.42 4.76
N ARG A 159 6.53 20.93 3.69
CA ARG A 159 5.99 19.84 2.87
C ARG A 159 5.87 18.53 3.67
N ARG A 160 6.86 18.23 4.52
CA ARG A 160 6.79 17.06 5.41
C ARG A 160 5.60 17.17 6.37
N LYS A 161 5.46 18.32 7.01
CA LYS A 161 4.34 18.60 7.92
C LYS A 161 2.98 18.53 7.21
N SER A 162 2.90 19.04 5.97
CA SER A 162 1.68 18.89 5.14
C SER A 162 1.33 17.43 4.91
N PHE A 163 2.31 16.63 4.50
CA PHE A 163 2.14 15.19 4.31
C PHE A 163 1.63 14.49 5.58
N GLU A 164 2.25 14.71 6.74
CA GLU A 164 1.81 14.12 8.02
C GLU A 164 0.39 14.56 8.41
N ASN A 165 0.05 15.83 8.17
CA ASN A 165 -1.29 16.35 8.44
C ASN A 165 -2.37 15.72 7.56
N GLU A 166 -2.06 15.49 6.30
CA GLU A 166 -2.98 14.93 5.31
C GLU A 166 -3.19 13.43 5.52
N THR A 167 -2.11 12.71 5.76
CA THR A 167 -2.13 11.25 5.93
C THR A 167 -2.52 10.82 7.35
N LYS A 168 -2.41 11.73 8.34
CA LYS A 168 -2.50 11.43 9.78
C LYS A 168 -1.46 10.41 10.27
N VAL A 169 -0.40 10.22 9.49
CA VAL A 169 0.70 9.31 9.80
C VAL A 169 1.96 10.11 10.07
N ARG A 170 2.58 9.89 11.22
CA ARG A 170 3.85 10.54 11.59
C ARG A 170 5.03 9.75 11.04
N ILE A 171 5.99 10.49 10.47
CA ILE A 171 7.25 9.96 9.97
C ILE A 171 8.35 10.38 10.94
N ASP A 172 8.76 9.48 11.84
CA ASP A 172 9.92 9.73 12.68
C ASP A 172 11.18 9.65 11.80
N THR A 173 11.84 10.77 11.57
CA THR A 173 13.15 10.82 10.91
C THR A 173 14.21 10.56 11.98
N GLN A 174 14.66 9.31 12.08
CA GLN A 174 15.89 8.96 12.82
C GLN A 174 17.08 9.01 11.90
#